data_9bfb7811056bd2ce7f4249da5a0067de
#
_entry.id   9bfb7811056bd2ce7f4249da5a0067de
#
_cell.length_a   1.000
_cell.length_b   1.000
_cell.length_c   1.000
_cell.angle_alpha   90.00
_cell.angle_beta   90.00
_cell.angle_gamma   90.00
#
_symmetry.space_group_name_H-M   'P 1'
#
loop_
_entity.id
_entity.type
_entity.pdbx_description
1 polymer ?
#
loop_
_entity_poly.entity_id
_entity_poly.type
_entity_poly.pdbx_seq_one_letter_code
_entity_poly.pdbx_strand_id
1 'polypeptide(L)'
;MQTACSFSFNIAAWNAVSSRVASAEQWQQWAAGRLDAESLPEYKPALSFLPAMQRRRLGASARLVCEAAWELANAYPNCLPVYVSHDGEINRSFELWPELLRSGTVSPTSFGLSVHNAQAGQWSILRGDMQESTALATLSDGIETALAEAYAVLCDGAERILLVMADDPLKTDYAVAAERAPFPYALAMVLEKGNAYRLTLEPADRPSENTEPYWGALDWIRFMLSDGLKQSRNYTDRIWHWQKTA
;
A
#
# COMPACT_ATOMS: atom_id res chain seq x y z
N MET A 1 5.51 -16.44 -26.22
CA MET A 1 5.41 -15.10 -25.56
C MET A 1 6.77 -14.78 -24.98
N GLN A 2 7.22 -13.55 -25.11
CA GLN A 2 8.51 -13.12 -24.58
C GLN A 2 8.30 -12.51 -23.20
N THR A 3 8.82 -13.14 -22.15
CA THR A 3 8.80 -12.58 -20.78
C THR A 3 9.60 -11.28 -20.76
N ALA A 4 8.98 -10.17 -20.34
CA ALA A 4 9.64 -8.88 -20.22
C ALA A 4 10.46 -8.80 -18.93
N CYS A 5 9.95 -9.35 -17.83
CA CYS A 5 10.59 -9.35 -16.52
C CYS A 5 10.10 -10.56 -15.70
N SER A 6 10.97 -11.12 -14.87
CA SER A 6 10.59 -12.14 -13.88
C SER A 6 11.50 -12.03 -12.66
N PHE A 7 10.92 -12.06 -11.46
CA PHE A 7 11.67 -11.99 -10.21
C PHE A 7 10.98 -12.79 -9.11
N SER A 8 11.75 -13.16 -8.10
CA SER A 8 11.27 -13.96 -6.97
C SER A 8 11.79 -13.45 -5.65
N PHE A 9 10.99 -13.61 -4.60
CA PHE A 9 11.29 -13.13 -3.25
C PHE A 9 10.57 -13.97 -2.20
N ASN A 10 10.93 -13.75 -0.94
CA ASN A 10 10.19 -14.25 0.22
C ASN A 10 9.49 -13.09 0.94
N ILE A 11 8.38 -13.38 1.61
CA ILE A 11 7.74 -12.52 2.59
C ILE A 11 8.05 -13.13 3.97
N ALA A 12 8.97 -12.50 4.71
CA ALA A 12 9.36 -12.97 6.05
C ALA A 12 8.25 -12.74 7.09
N ALA A 13 7.52 -11.63 6.95
CA ALA A 13 6.37 -11.28 7.76
C ALA A 13 5.50 -10.25 7.04
N TRP A 14 4.23 -10.18 7.40
CA TRP A 14 3.33 -9.17 6.89
C TRP A 14 2.22 -8.86 7.89
N ASN A 15 1.63 -7.69 7.74
CA ASN A 15 0.44 -7.26 8.46
C ASN A 15 -0.40 -6.33 7.58
N ALA A 16 -1.71 -6.42 7.72
CA ALA A 16 -2.64 -5.55 7.01
C ALA A 16 -3.70 -5.01 7.98
N VAL A 17 -4.07 -3.77 7.77
CA VAL A 17 -5.15 -3.10 8.50
C VAL A 17 -5.93 -2.20 7.55
N SER A 18 -7.20 -2.06 7.79
CA SER A 18 -8.05 -1.13 7.04
C SER A 18 -8.94 -0.32 7.98
N SER A 19 -9.71 0.59 7.43
CA SER A 19 -10.75 1.30 8.18
C SER A 19 -11.93 0.41 8.57
N ARG A 20 -11.94 -0.85 8.18
CA ARG A 20 -13.01 -1.83 8.44
C ARG A 20 -12.46 -3.15 8.96
N VAL A 21 -11.55 -3.76 8.22
CA VAL A 21 -10.94 -5.06 8.53
C VAL A 21 -9.64 -4.83 9.29
N ALA A 22 -9.54 -5.31 10.52
CA ALA A 22 -8.42 -5.01 11.40
C ALA A 22 -7.73 -6.26 12.00
N SER A 23 -8.39 -7.43 12.05
CA SER A 23 -7.80 -8.65 12.59
C SER A 23 -7.44 -9.65 11.50
N ALA A 24 -6.47 -10.52 11.79
CA ALA A 24 -6.08 -11.60 10.87
C ALA A 24 -7.24 -12.52 10.50
N GLU A 25 -8.12 -12.83 11.46
CA GLU A 25 -9.31 -13.64 11.22
C GLU A 25 -10.30 -12.94 10.27
N GLN A 26 -10.53 -11.64 10.47
CA GLN A 26 -11.37 -10.85 9.57
C GLN A 26 -10.79 -10.82 8.15
N TRP A 27 -9.47 -10.67 8.00
CA TRP A 27 -8.80 -10.72 6.71
C TRP A 27 -8.98 -12.07 6.01
N GLN A 28 -8.86 -13.19 6.75
CA GLN A 28 -9.12 -14.53 6.20
C GLN A 28 -10.57 -14.70 5.73
N GLN A 29 -11.53 -14.25 6.53
CA GLN A 29 -12.95 -14.33 6.18
C GLN A 29 -13.29 -13.44 4.97
N TRP A 30 -12.75 -12.22 4.95
CA TRP A 30 -12.92 -11.29 3.84
C TRP A 30 -12.28 -11.82 2.53
N ALA A 31 -11.05 -12.31 2.58
CA ALA A 31 -10.38 -12.89 1.43
C ALA A 31 -11.12 -14.09 0.85
N ALA A 32 -11.76 -14.89 1.71
CA ALA A 32 -12.60 -16.02 1.33
C ALA A 32 -14.03 -15.63 0.88
N GLY A 33 -14.37 -14.33 0.81
CA GLY A 33 -15.69 -13.85 0.43
C GLY A 33 -16.80 -14.15 1.47
N ARG A 34 -16.44 -14.48 2.71
CA ARG A 34 -17.37 -14.80 3.80
C ARG A 34 -17.70 -13.62 4.71
N LEU A 35 -16.99 -12.51 4.54
CA LEU A 35 -17.17 -11.27 5.30
C LEU A 35 -17.23 -10.10 4.35
N ASP A 36 -18.29 -9.32 4.45
CA ASP A 36 -18.42 -8.03 3.80
C ASP A 36 -17.81 -6.95 4.70
N ALA A 37 -16.79 -6.25 4.18
CA ALA A 37 -16.12 -5.21 4.93
C ALA A 37 -17.04 -4.03 5.30
N GLU A 38 -18.05 -3.72 4.48
CA GLU A 38 -18.99 -2.64 4.74
C GLU A 38 -19.93 -2.95 5.92
N SER A 39 -20.13 -4.24 6.23
CA SER A 39 -20.91 -4.68 7.39
C SER A 39 -20.20 -4.44 8.73
N LEU A 40 -18.90 -4.20 8.71
CA LEU A 40 -18.10 -3.97 9.92
C LEU A 40 -18.17 -2.50 10.38
N PRO A 41 -18.09 -2.25 11.68
CA PRO A 41 -17.96 -0.90 12.19
C PRO A 41 -16.65 -0.26 11.70
N GLU A 42 -16.64 1.06 11.62
CA GLU A 42 -15.43 1.80 11.30
C GLU A 42 -14.36 1.56 12.36
N TYR A 43 -13.17 1.18 11.91
CA TYR A 43 -12.00 0.97 12.75
C TYR A 43 -11.01 2.14 12.60
N LYS A 44 -10.61 2.69 13.74
CA LYS A 44 -9.58 3.73 13.81
C LYS A 44 -8.44 3.25 14.70
N PRO A 45 -7.21 3.08 14.17
CA PRO A 45 -6.05 2.66 14.95
C PRO A 45 -5.81 3.55 16.17
N ALA A 46 -5.68 2.93 17.34
CA ALA A 46 -5.43 3.63 18.60
C ALA A 46 -3.99 4.15 18.70
N LEU A 47 -3.03 3.43 18.10
CA LEU A 47 -1.59 3.71 18.11
C LEU A 47 -1.07 4.00 19.53
N SER A 48 -1.40 3.12 20.50
CA SER A 48 -1.06 3.32 21.92
C SER A 48 0.44 3.41 22.17
N PHE A 49 1.25 2.88 21.27
CA PHE A 49 2.70 2.95 21.29
C PHE A 49 3.27 4.35 20.96
N LEU A 50 2.46 5.26 20.44
CA LEU A 50 2.85 6.65 20.16
C LEU A 50 2.36 7.60 21.25
N PRO A 51 3.14 8.66 21.61
CA PRO A 51 2.68 9.76 22.45
C PRO A 51 1.41 10.41 21.93
N ALA A 52 0.50 10.83 22.82
CA ALA A 52 -0.80 11.40 22.45
C ALA A 52 -0.71 12.60 21.49
N MET A 53 0.32 13.45 21.65
CA MET A 53 0.54 14.61 20.80
C MET A 53 0.91 14.20 19.35
N GLN A 54 1.73 13.18 19.18
CA GLN A 54 2.09 12.66 17.86
C GLN A 54 0.88 12.02 17.17
N ARG A 55 0.12 11.19 17.90
CA ARG A 55 -1.10 10.55 17.38
C ARG A 55 -2.14 11.53 16.83
N ARG A 56 -2.28 12.70 17.48
CA ARG A 56 -3.25 13.75 17.06
C ARG A 56 -2.89 14.40 15.73
N ARG A 57 -1.63 14.36 15.34
CA ARG A 57 -1.13 14.97 14.09
C ARG A 57 -1.25 14.05 12.88
N LEU A 58 -1.50 12.75 13.11
CA LEU A 58 -1.59 11.76 12.03
C LEU A 58 -2.96 11.79 11.37
N GLY A 59 -2.96 11.89 10.05
CA GLY A 59 -4.13 11.67 9.19
C GLY A 59 -4.60 10.21 9.22
N ALA A 60 -5.71 9.92 8.54
CA ALA A 60 -6.29 8.57 8.49
C ALA A 60 -5.32 7.56 7.88
N SER A 61 -4.77 7.86 6.70
CA SER A 61 -3.82 7.00 6.00
C SER A 61 -2.55 6.75 6.83
N ALA A 62 -1.92 7.79 7.37
CA ALA A 62 -0.73 7.66 8.20
C ALA A 62 -0.96 6.81 9.46
N ARG A 63 -2.17 6.80 10.02
CA ARG A 63 -2.54 5.92 11.14
C ARG A 63 -2.55 4.45 10.73
N LEU A 64 -3.14 4.15 9.56
CA LEU A 64 -3.16 2.79 9.02
C LEU A 64 -1.73 2.31 8.71
N VAL A 65 -0.89 3.16 8.11
CA VAL A 65 0.53 2.88 7.87
C VAL A 65 1.26 2.54 9.18
N CYS A 66 1.11 3.38 10.22
CA CYS A 66 1.74 3.12 11.52
C CYS A 66 1.25 1.81 12.14
N GLU A 67 -0.04 1.54 12.11
CA GLU A 67 -0.60 0.30 12.68
C GLU A 67 -0.13 -0.94 11.93
N ALA A 68 -0.08 -0.88 10.58
CA ALA A 68 0.37 -2.01 9.78
C ALA A 68 1.87 -2.32 9.95
N ALA A 69 2.71 -1.27 9.99
CA ALA A 69 4.16 -1.41 9.84
C ALA A 69 4.94 -1.38 11.16
N TRP A 70 4.39 -0.82 12.26
CA TRP A 70 5.17 -0.51 13.46
C TRP A 70 5.83 -1.72 14.10
N GLU A 71 5.06 -2.78 14.35
CA GLU A 71 5.55 -3.99 14.98
C GLU A 71 6.48 -4.79 14.05
N LEU A 72 6.23 -4.76 12.75
CA LEU A 72 7.14 -5.36 11.77
C LEU A 72 8.51 -4.67 11.81
N ALA A 73 8.53 -3.33 11.83
CA ALA A 73 9.77 -2.57 11.92
C ALA A 73 10.50 -2.75 13.27
N ASN A 74 9.79 -3.08 14.36
CA ASN A 74 10.41 -3.44 15.63
C ASN A 74 11.04 -4.84 15.58
N ALA A 75 10.33 -5.80 14.97
CA ALA A 75 10.79 -7.18 14.86
C ALA A 75 11.92 -7.36 13.83
N TYR A 76 11.93 -6.52 12.79
CA TYR A 76 12.91 -6.54 11.70
C TYR A 76 13.62 -5.18 11.58
N PRO A 77 14.55 -4.87 12.48
CA PRO A 77 15.30 -3.61 12.41
C PRO A 77 16.16 -3.57 11.14
N ASN A 78 16.49 -2.35 10.69
CA ASN A 78 17.33 -2.08 9.52
C ASN A 78 16.73 -2.50 8.16
N CYS A 79 15.42 -2.69 8.07
CA CYS A 79 14.74 -2.79 6.77
C CYS A 79 14.69 -1.40 6.11
N LEU A 80 15.11 -1.31 4.84
CA LEU A 80 14.92 -0.08 4.07
C LEU A 80 13.43 0.09 3.73
N PRO A 81 12.81 1.25 4.04
CA PRO A 81 11.40 1.46 3.78
C PRO A 81 11.13 1.79 2.30
N VAL A 82 10.13 1.13 1.73
CA VAL A 82 9.54 1.47 0.43
C VAL A 82 8.07 1.76 0.63
N TYR A 83 7.66 3.02 0.45
CA TYR A 83 6.27 3.48 0.58
C TYR A 83 5.63 3.60 -0.79
N VAL A 84 4.43 3.10 -0.92
CA VAL A 84 3.71 3.06 -2.19
C VAL A 84 2.26 3.44 -1.96
N SER A 85 1.71 4.26 -2.85
CA SER A 85 0.28 4.51 -2.90
C SER A 85 -0.15 4.88 -4.32
N HIS A 86 -1.43 4.68 -4.62
CA HIS A 86 -2.06 5.18 -5.83
C HIS A 86 -2.42 6.66 -5.65
N ASP A 87 -3.15 6.99 -4.60
CA ASP A 87 -3.74 8.30 -4.40
C ASP A 87 -2.92 9.25 -3.50
N GLY A 88 -1.90 8.74 -2.78
CA GLY A 88 -1.14 9.54 -1.80
C GLY A 88 -2.05 10.14 -0.73
N GLU A 89 -1.88 11.43 -0.47
CA GLU A 89 -2.71 12.21 0.45
C GLU A 89 -3.78 13.03 -0.30
N ILE A 90 -4.45 12.41 -1.28
CA ILE A 90 -5.39 13.09 -2.21
C ILE A 90 -6.54 13.79 -1.45
N ASN A 91 -7.09 13.16 -0.41
CA ASN A 91 -8.16 13.75 0.39
C ASN A 91 -7.71 15.07 1.04
N ARG A 92 -6.48 15.13 1.55
CA ARG A 92 -5.90 16.37 2.10
C ARG A 92 -5.71 17.43 1.03
N SER A 93 -5.26 17.04 -0.15
CA SER A 93 -5.11 17.97 -1.28
C SER A 93 -6.46 18.60 -1.67
N PHE A 94 -7.52 17.79 -1.71
CA PHE A 94 -8.88 18.27 -1.98
C PHE A 94 -9.46 19.14 -0.85
N GLU A 95 -9.07 18.94 0.39
CA GLU A 95 -9.43 19.81 1.51
C GLU A 95 -8.72 21.18 1.44
N LEU A 96 -7.45 21.19 1.00
CA LEU A 96 -6.66 22.43 0.87
C LEU A 96 -7.09 23.28 -0.33
N TRP A 97 -7.56 22.68 -1.41
CA TRP A 97 -7.95 23.40 -2.62
C TRP A 97 -9.03 24.46 -2.40
N PRO A 98 -10.17 24.16 -1.75
CA PRO A 98 -11.16 25.18 -1.40
C PRO A 98 -10.65 26.25 -0.42
N GLU A 99 -9.73 25.90 0.47
CA GLU A 99 -9.09 26.86 1.37
C GLU A 99 -8.27 27.87 0.57
N LEU A 100 -7.43 27.39 -0.35
CA LEU A 100 -6.64 28.23 -1.25
C LEU A 100 -7.53 29.18 -2.07
N LEU A 101 -8.60 28.65 -2.66
CA LEU A 101 -9.52 29.46 -3.48
C LEU A 101 -10.25 30.54 -2.68
N ARG A 102 -10.56 30.31 -1.40
CA ARG A 102 -11.26 31.26 -0.53
C ARG A 102 -10.35 32.30 0.09
N SER A 103 -9.16 31.90 0.55
CA SER A 103 -8.26 32.74 1.34
C SER A 103 -7.02 33.21 0.60
N GLY A 104 -6.72 32.62 -0.59
CA GLY A 104 -5.48 32.86 -1.34
C GLY A 104 -4.23 32.26 -0.69
N THR A 105 -4.36 31.57 0.45
CA THR A 105 -3.24 30.98 1.19
C THR A 105 -3.60 29.61 1.74
N VAL A 106 -2.61 28.79 2.01
CA VAL A 106 -2.75 27.52 2.75
C VAL A 106 -1.67 27.43 3.81
N SER A 107 -1.94 26.70 4.88
CA SER A 107 -0.94 26.41 5.92
C SER A 107 0.25 25.65 5.31
N PRO A 108 1.52 26.13 5.45
CA PRO A 108 2.69 25.39 4.97
C PRO A 108 2.79 23.98 5.53
N THR A 109 2.42 23.78 6.79
CA THR A 109 2.39 22.46 7.43
C THR A 109 1.36 21.54 6.76
N SER A 110 0.14 22.04 6.51
CA SER A 110 -0.90 21.26 5.84
C SER A 110 -0.51 20.92 4.40
N PHE A 111 0.11 21.86 3.69
CA PHE A 111 0.63 21.61 2.34
C PHE A 111 1.74 20.56 2.36
N GLY A 112 2.73 20.66 3.28
CA GLY A 112 3.79 19.67 3.41
C GLY A 112 3.29 18.26 3.77
N LEU A 113 2.07 18.13 4.31
CA LEU A 113 1.41 16.86 4.61
C LEU A 113 0.48 16.37 3.49
N SER A 114 0.31 17.12 2.41
CA SER A 114 -0.53 16.75 1.27
C SER A 114 0.25 16.14 0.10
N VAL A 115 1.59 16.16 0.17
CA VAL A 115 2.44 15.60 -0.89
C VAL A 115 2.57 14.09 -0.75
N HIS A 116 2.83 13.41 -1.85
CA HIS A 116 2.85 11.95 -1.92
C HIS A 116 3.82 11.29 -0.91
N ASN A 117 5.02 11.86 -0.71
CA ASN A 117 6.02 11.34 0.20
C ASN A 117 5.82 11.75 1.67
N ALA A 118 4.71 12.39 2.01
CA ALA A 118 4.44 12.84 3.38
C ALA A 118 4.44 11.69 4.40
N GLN A 119 3.95 10.52 4.01
CA GLN A 119 3.92 9.34 4.88
C GLN A 119 5.33 8.83 5.21
N ALA A 120 6.22 8.76 4.21
CA ALA A 120 7.63 8.40 4.43
C ALA A 120 8.33 9.38 5.38
N GLY A 121 8.12 10.69 5.19
CA GLY A 121 8.65 11.71 6.07
C GLY A 121 8.10 11.64 7.49
N GLN A 122 6.79 11.42 7.66
CA GLN A 122 6.19 11.23 8.98
C GLN A 122 6.73 9.99 9.69
N TRP A 123 6.88 8.87 8.97
CA TRP A 123 7.48 7.65 9.50
C TRP A 123 8.90 7.89 10.01
N SER A 124 9.76 8.50 9.21
CA SER A 124 11.14 8.84 9.59
C SER A 124 11.17 9.66 10.89
N ILE A 125 10.34 10.70 10.99
CA ILE A 125 10.25 11.55 12.19
C ILE A 125 9.75 10.75 13.41
N LEU A 126 8.71 9.93 13.24
CA LEU A 126 8.10 9.18 14.35
C LEU A 126 9.03 8.09 14.89
N ARG A 127 9.79 7.46 14.01
CA ARG A 127 10.75 6.39 14.36
C ARG A 127 12.13 6.92 14.76
N GLY A 128 12.42 8.17 14.45
CA GLY A 128 13.80 8.70 14.52
C GLY A 128 14.74 7.99 13.55
N ASP A 129 14.18 7.50 12.45
CA ASP A 129 14.89 6.73 11.43
C ASP A 129 15.30 7.64 10.29
N MET A 130 16.59 7.69 9.99
CA MET A 130 17.20 8.51 8.94
C MET A 130 17.73 7.66 7.78
N GLN A 131 17.31 6.40 7.69
CA GLN A 131 17.71 5.54 6.59
C GLN A 131 17.12 6.03 5.27
N GLU A 132 17.78 5.63 4.18
CA GLU A 132 17.24 5.81 2.84
C GLU A 132 15.85 5.20 2.73
N SER A 133 14.94 5.90 2.04
CA SER A 133 13.59 5.42 1.80
C SER A 133 13.12 5.83 0.41
N THR A 134 12.32 4.98 -0.20
CA THR A 134 11.67 5.25 -1.49
C THR A 134 10.19 5.56 -1.26
N ALA A 135 9.65 6.53 -2.00
CA ALA A 135 8.21 6.81 -2.04
C ALA A 135 7.74 6.79 -3.50
N LEU A 136 6.87 5.84 -3.85
CA LEU A 136 6.37 5.62 -5.20
C LEU A 136 4.90 6.01 -5.32
N ALA A 137 4.57 6.81 -6.32
CA ALA A 137 3.22 6.96 -6.85
C ALA A 137 3.02 5.92 -7.95
N THR A 138 1.97 5.12 -7.86
CA THR A 138 1.71 4.03 -8.79
C THR A 138 0.35 4.16 -9.47
N LEU A 139 0.15 3.42 -10.55
CA LEU A 139 -1.09 3.29 -11.28
C LEU A 139 -1.80 1.97 -10.92
N SER A 140 -2.59 1.44 -11.86
CA SER A 140 -3.44 0.26 -11.65
C SER A 140 -2.67 -1.00 -11.22
N ASP A 141 -1.42 -1.20 -11.70
CA ASP A 141 -0.52 -2.30 -11.28
C ASP A 141 0.41 -1.90 -10.12
N GLY A 142 -0.15 -1.22 -9.14
CA GLY A 142 0.62 -0.62 -8.03
C GLY A 142 1.38 -1.63 -7.20
N ILE A 143 0.75 -2.74 -6.83
CA ILE A 143 1.41 -3.76 -5.99
C ILE A 143 2.55 -4.46 -6.73
N GLU A 144 2.39 -4.76 -8.00
CA GLU A 144 3.43 -5.39 -8.82
C GLU A 144 4.62 -4.46 -9.01
N THR A 145 4.36 -3.17 -9.27
CA THR A 145 5.40 -2.13 -9.37
C THR A 145 6.12 -1.97 -8.04
N ALA A 146 5.39 -1.96 -6.92
CA ALA A 146 5.95 -1.90 -5.58
C ALA A 146 6.90 -3.07 -5.28
N LEU A 147 6.48 -4.29 -5.64
CA LEU A 147 7.27 -5.50 -5.46
C LEU A 147 8.51 -5.52 -6.37
N ALA A 148 8.39 -5.00 -7.59
CA ALA A 148 9.53 -4.87 -8.51
C ALA A 148 10.58 -3.88 -7.98
N GLU A 149 10.16 -2.73 -7.47
CA GLU A 149 11.05 -1.76 -6.82
C GLU A 149 11.75 -2.37 -5.60
N ALA A 150 10.98 -2.98 -4.70
CA ALA A 150 11.54 -3.63 -3.51
C ALA A 150 12.56 -4.72 -3.90
N TYR A 151 12.27 -5.49 -4.95
CA TYR A 151 13.21 -6.48 -5.48
C TYR A 151 14.48 -5.84 -6.05
N ALA A 152 14.37 -4.71 -6.76
CA ALA A 152 15.53 -3.99 -7.27
C ALA A 152 16.45 -3.52 -6.12
N VAL A 153 15.87 -2.97 -5.05
CA VAL A 153 16.63 -2.55 -3.84
C VAL A 153 17.28 -3.76 -3.13
N LEU A 154 16.60 -4.92 -3.07
CA LEU A 154 17.21 -6.17 -2.59
C LEU A 154 18.39 -6.62 -3.47
N CYS A 155 18.29 -6.45 -4.79
CA CYS A 155 19.40 -6.77 -5.71
C CYS A 155 20.57 -5.82 -5.53
N ASP A 156 20.32 -4.55 -5.20
CA ASP A 156 21.35 -3.53 -4.95
C ASP A 156 22.05 -3.69 -3.58
N GLY A 157 21.64 -4.67 -2.80
CA GLY A 157 22.39 -5.09 -1.60
C GLY A 157 21.64 -4.96 -0.28
N ALA A 158 20.43 -4.46 -0.27
CA ALA A 158 19.61 -4.47 0.94
C ALA A 158 19.36 -5.92 1.42
N GLU A 159 19.47 -6.15 2.71
CA GLU A 159 19.16 -7.45 3.33
C GLU A 159 17.66 -7.70 3.34
N ARG A 160 16.90 -6.69 3.74
CA ARG A 160 15.45 -6.70 3.83
C ARG A 160 14.84 -5.36 3.48
N ILE A 161 13.61 -5.41 3.00
CA ILE A 161 12.80 -4.24 2.66
C ILE A 161 11.52 -4.26 3.51
N LEU A 162 11.18 -3.12 4.10
CA LEU A 162 9.85 -2.89 4.64
C LEU A 162 9.00 -2.22 3.56
N LEU A 163 8.28 -3.01 2.78
CA LEU A 163 7.34 -2.50 1.78
C LEU A 163 6.01 -2.15 2.47
N VAL A 164 5.56 -0.91 2.30
CA VAL A 164 4.28 -0.44 2.82
C VAL A 164 3.47 0.16 1.68
N MET A 165 2.36 -0.46 1.34
CA MET A 165 1.39 0.08 0.39
C MET A 165 0.12 0.49 1.12
N ALA A 166 -0.29 1.74 0.95
CA ALA A 166 -1.46 2.29 1.61
C ALA A 166 -2.24 3.21 0.67
N ASP A 167 -3.56 3.04 0.64
CA ASP A 167 -4.46 3.92 -0.08
C ASP A 167 -5.56 4.43 0.85
N ASP A 168 -5.79 5.74 0.78
CA ASP A 168 -6.95 6.42 1.35
C ASP A 168 -7.75 7.00 0.19
N PRO A 169 -8.70 6.23 -0.37
CA PRO A 169 -9.36 6.58 -1.63
C PRO A 169 -10.08 7.92 -1.52
N LEU A 170 -10.06 8.67 -2.63
CA LEU A 170 -10.72 9.97 -2.74
C LEU A 170 -12.20 9.82 -2.34
N LYS A 171 -12.65 10.67 -1.42
CA LYS A 171 -14.05 10.70 -0.95
C LYS A 171 -15.01 10.93 -2.12
N THR A 172 -16.11 10.22 -2.08
CA THR A 172 -17.15 10.27 -3.13
C THR A 172 -17.87 11.61 -3.20
N ASP A 173 -17.83 12.41 -2.13
CA ASP A 173 -18.41 13.75 -2.04
C ASP A 173 -17.84 14.73 -3.09
N TYR A 174 -16.65 14.45 -3.58
CA TYR A 174 -16.00 15.26 -4.62
C TYR A 174 -16.40 14.82 -6.02
N ALA A 175 -17.48 14.40 -6.38
CA ALA A 175 -18.03 14.15 -7.72
C ALA A 175 -16.99 14.02 -8.88
N VAL A 176 -15.83 13.42 -8.58
CA VAL A 176 -14.72 13.22 -9.52
C VAL A 176 -14.66 11.73 -9.88
N ALA A 177 -14.58 11.46 -11.18
CA ALA A 177 -14.31 10.11 -11.65
C ALA A 177 -12.86 9.75 -11.31
N ALA A 178 -12.67 8.70 -10.50
CA ALA A 178 -11.36 8.21 -10.09
C ALA A 178 -11.44 6.70 -9.86
N GLU A 179 -10.35 5.99 -10.16
CA GLU A 179 -10.16 4.64 -9.67
C GLU A 179 -9.99 4.69 -8.15
N ARG A 180 -10.68 3.83 -7.42
CA ARG A 180 -10.67 3.84 -5.96
C ARG A 180 -10.62 2.42 -5.42
N ALA A 181 -9.76 2.21 -4.43
CA ALA A 181 -9.89 1.03 -3.58
C ALA A 181 -11.24 1.09 -2.84
N PRO A 182 -11.84 -0.05 -2.50
CA PRO A 182 -13.18 -0.07 -1.89
C PRO A 182 -13.23 0.56 -0.49
N PHE A 183 -12.11 0.59 0.22
CA PHE A 183 -11.98 1.22 1.53
C PHE A 183 -10.51 1.58 1.82
N PRO A 184 -10.24 2.52 2.75
CA PRO A 184 -8.88 2.83 3.18
C PRO A 184 -8.18 1.63 3.80
N TYR A 185 -6.95 1.36 3.39
CA TYR A 185 -6.15 0.24 3.90
C TYR A 185 -4.65 0.57 3.94
N ALA A 186 -3.90 -0.24 4.69
CA ALA A 186 -2.46 -0.35 4.60
C ALA A 186 -2.05 -1.83 4.67
N LEU A 187 -1.14 -2.23 3.80
CA LEU A 187 -0.43 -3.51 3.81
C LEU A 187 1.05 -3.22 4.04
N ALA A 188 1.63 -3.87 5.04
CA ALA A 188 3.07 -3.84 5.30
C ALA A 188 3.65 -5.25 5.16
N MET A 189 4.76 -5.39 4.46
CA MET A 189 5.46 -6.66 4.24
C MET A 189 6.96 -6.48 4.46
N VAL A 190 7.58 -7.44 5.13
CA VAL A 190 9.04 -7.57 5.19
C VAL A 190 9.46 -8.54 4.10
N LEU A 191 10.15 -8.00 3.09
CA LEU A 191 10.61 -8.75 1.93
C LEU A 191 12.09 -9.08 2.05
N GLU A 192 12.48 -10.26 1.60
CA GLU A 192 13.87 -10.72 1.52
C GLU A 192 14.11 -11.57 0.27
N LYS A 193 15.36 -11.79 -0.09
CA LYS A 193 15.71 -12.67 -1.21
C LYS A 193 15.18 -14.07 -0.99
N GLY A 194 14.57 -14.66 -2.04
CA GLY A 194 14.01 -15.99 -1.95
C GLY A 194 13.20 -16.39 -3.18
N ASN A 195 12.42 -17.44 -3.04
CA ASN A 195 11.67 -18.04 -4.16
C ASN A 195 10.24 -18.50 -3.78
N ALA A 196 9.74 -18.09 -2.61
CA ALA A 196 8.40 -18.46 -2.18
C ALA A 196 7.31 -17.77 -3.04
N TYR A 197 7.60 -16.58 -3.53
CA TYR A 197 6.75 -15.85 -4.47
C TYR A 197 7.51 -15.52 -5.73
N ARG A 198 6.81 -15.55 -6.86
CA ARG A 198 7.34 -15.15 -8.16
C ARG A 198 6.33 -14.27 -8.89
N LEU A 199 6.82 -13.18 -9.45
CA LEU A 199 6.08 -12.35 -10.38
C LEU A 199 6.73 -12.43 -11.76
N THR A 200 5.88 -12.47 -12.80
CA THR A 200 6.32 -12.45 -14.19
C THR A 200 5.48 -11.45 -14.95
N LEU A 201 6.13 -10.56 -15.68
CA LEU A 201 5.52 -9.56 -16.55
C LEU A 201 5.62 -10.03 -17.99
N GLU A 202 4.51 -10.03 -18.70
CA GLU A 202 4.43 -10.28 -20.13
C GLU A 202 3.69 -9.14 -20.83
N PRO A 203 4.07 -8.75 -22.05
CA PRO A 203 3.28 -7.83 -22.85
C PRO A 203 1.95 -8.48 -23.23
N ALA A 204 0.88 -7.71 -23.25
CA ALA A 204 -0.39 -8.17 -23.79
C ALA A 204 -0.30 -8.26 -25.32
N ASP A 205 -0.83 -9.33 -25.90
CA ASP A 205 -0.84 -9.50 -27.37
C ASP A 205 -1.65 -8.40 -28.09
N ARG A 206 -2.67 -7.90 -27.39
CA ARG A 206 -3.50 -6.76 -27.83
C ARG A 206 -3.85 -5.91 -26.61
N PRO A 207 -3.79 -4.57 -26.75
CA PRO A 207 -4.33 -3.71 -25.71
C PRO A 207 -5.82 -4.02 -25.49
N SER A 208 -6.20 -4.18 -24.22
CA SER A 208 -7.60 -4.37 -23.82
C SER A 208 -7.98 -3.27 -22.84
N GLU A 209 -9.26 -2.89 -22.82
CA GLU A 209 -9.73 -2.03 -21.74
C GLU A 209 -9.61 -2.80 -20.41
N ASN A 210 -9.01 -2.15 -19.41
CA ASN A 210 -9.03 -2.70 -18.05
C ASN A 210 -10.46 -2.54 -17.51
N THR A 211 -11.20 -3.61 -17.48
CA THR A 211 -12.60 -3.63 -16.99
C THR A 211 -12.71 -3.99 -15.51
N GLU A 212 -11.61 -4.39 -14.90
CA GLU A 212 -11.61 -4.77 -13.50
C GLU A 212 -11.48 -3.54 -12.58
N PRO A 213 -12.23 -3.49 -11.49
CA PRO A 213 -12.11 -2.38 -10.55
C PRO A 213 -10.71 -2.39 -9.89
N TYR A 214 -10.22 -1.18 -9.56
CA TYR A 214 -8.98 -1.03 -8.83
C TYR A 214 -9.15 -1.51 -7.37
N TRP A 215 -8.31 -2.46 -6.97
CA TRP A 215 -8.27 -3.00 -5.62
C TRP A 215 -6.93 -2.73 -4.90
N GLY A 216 -5.93 -2.22 -5.61
CA GLY A 216 -4.60 -2.00 -5.07
C GLY A 216 -4.00 -3.27 -4.47
N ALA A 217 -3.39 -3.16 -3.28
CA ALA A 217 -2.82 -4.31 -2.59
C ALA A 217 -3.85 -5.27 -1.98
N LEU A 218 -5.14 -4.94 -1.99
CA LEU A 218 -6.19 -5.82 -1.46
C LEU A 218 -6.28 -7.14 -2.25
N ASP A 219 -6.06 -7.11 -3.57
CA ASP A 219 -5.99 -8.33 -4.37
C ASP A 219 -4.79 -9.20 -4.01
N TRP A 220 -3.66 -8.56 -3.67
CA TRP A 220 -2.49 -9.28 -3.19
C TRP A 220 -2.74 -9.94 -1.83
N ILE A 221 -3.44 -9.29 -0.91
CA ILE A 221 -3.87 -9.88 0.36
C ILE A 221 -4.76 -11.11 0.11
N ARG A 222 -5.72 -11.02 -0.82
CA ARG A 222 -6.55 -12.17 -1.22
C ARG A 222 -5.71 -13.31 -1.76
N PHE A 223 -4.77 -13.01 -2.64
CA PHE A 223 -3.86 -14.02 -3.20
C PHE A 223 -3.02 -14.70 -2.12
N MET A 224 -2.40 -13.94 -1.21
CA MET A 224 -1.62 -14.52 -0.10
C MET A 224 -2.44 -15.46 0.77
N LEU A 225 -3.69 -15.11 1.05
CA LEU A 225 -4.59 -15.86 1.93
C LEU A 225 -5.38 -16.98 1.23
N SER A 226 -5.37 -17.03 -0.09
CA SER A 226 -6.06 -18.10 -0.86
C SER A 226 -5.24 -19.38 -0.89
N ASP A 227 -5.89 -20.51 -1.21
CA ASP A 227 -5.21 -21.79 -1.51
C ASP A 227 -4.64 -21.83 -2.93
N GLY A 228 -5.03 -20.87 -3.78
CA GLY A 228 -4.56 -20.79 -5.18
C GLY A 228 -3.08 -20.43 -5.26
N LEU A 229 -2.33 -21.21 -6.04
CA LEU A 229 -0.88 -21.03 -6.20
C LEU A 229 -0.52 -20.07 -7.33
N LYS A 230 -1.46 -19.73 -8.20
CA LYS A 230 -1.27 -18.85 -9.36
C LYS A 230 -2.46 -17.94 -9.56
N GLN A 231 -2.17 -16.71 -9.99
CA GLN A 231 -3.16 -15.72 -10.40
C GLN A 231 -2.57 -14.89 -11.54
N SER A 232 -3.40 -14.41 -12.46
CA SER A 232 -2.99 -13.45 -13.50
C SER A 232 -3.82 -12.17 -13.37
N ARG A 233 -3.17 -11.05 -13.60
CA ARG A 233 -3.79 -9.72 -13.64
C ARG A 233 -3.55 -9.12 -15.01
N ASN A 234 -4.64 -8.77 -15.69
CA ASN A 234 -4.59 -8.16 -17.02
C ASN A 234 -4.74 -6.65 -16.89
N TYR A 235 -3.79 -5.94 -17.49
CA TYR A 235 -3.81 -4.49 -17.63
C TYR A 235 -3.86 -4.14 -19.12
N THR A 236 -4.01 -2.88 -19.45
CA THR A 236 -4.25 -2.44 -20.86
C THR A 236 -3.23 -3.01 -21.85
N ASP A 237 -1.95 -3.01 -21.52
CA ASP A 237 -0.84 -3.36 -22.41
C ASP A 237 0.08 -4.46 -21.89
N ARG A 238 -0.25 -5.02 -20.72
CA ARG A 238 0.61 -5.99 -20.02
C ARG A 238 -0.19 -6.93 -19.14
N ILE A 239 0.43 -8.09 -18.84
CA ILE A 239 -0.13 -9.11 -17.97
C ILE A 239 0.90 -9.43 -16.89
N TRP A 240 0.48 -9.37 -15.64
CA TRP A 240 1.24 -9.86 -14.52
C TRP A 240 0.76 -11.25 -14.09
N HIS A 241 1.70 -12.16 -13.92
CA HIS A 241 1.45 -13.50 -13.37
C HIS A 241 2.06 -13.57 -11.97
N TRP A 242 1.23 -13.90 -11.01
CA TRP A 242 1.62 -14.13 -9.63
C TRP A 242 1.67 -15.63 -9.37
N GLN A 243 2.71 -16.07 -8.68
CA GLN A 243 2.88 -17.46 -8.28
C GLN A 243 3.44 -17.51 -6.87
N LYS A 244 2.95 -18.45 -6.05
CA LYS A 244 3.54 -18.82 -4.75
C LYS A 244 3.80 -20.32 -4.70
N THR A 245 4.82 -20.72 -3.93
CA THR A 245 5.09 -22.12 -3.62
C THR A 245 4.14 -22.59 -2.51
N ALA A 246 3.77 -23.86 -2.55
CA ALA A 246 2.95 -24.47 -1.51
C ALA A 246 3.72 -24.62 -0.19
#